data_4446cced218bb6c7032f0767b430bf9e
#
_entry.id   4446cced218bb6c7032f0767b430bf9e
#
_cell.length_a   1.000
_cell.length_b   1.000
_cell.length_c   1.000
_cell.angle_alpha   90.00
_cell.angle_beta   90.00
_cell.angle_gamma   90.00
#
_symmetry.space_group_name_H-M   'P 1'
#
loop_
_entity.id
_entity.type
_entity.pdbx_description
1 polymer ?
#
loop_
_entity_poly.entity_id
_entity_poly.type
_entity_poly.pdbx_seq_one_letter_code
_entity_poly.pdbx_strand_id
1 'polypeptide(L)'
;NASDEDRKIFDAADGKAEYDKCVDISTKASIREMVLPGLLAVIVPVAVGFSPGGAEMLGGLLAGVTVTGVLMAIFQSNSGGAWDNAKKMIEEQGGKGTEAHKAAVVGDTVGDPFKDTSGPSLNILIKLISVVALVIAPLLKIVS
;
A
#
# COMPACT_ATOMS: atom_id res chain seq x y z
N ASN A 1 -30.22 -10.18 -8.78
CA ASN A 1 -31.63 -9.77 -8.72
C ASN A 1 -31.92 -9.28 -7.31
N ALA A 2 -31.87 -7.95 -7.12
CA ALA A 2 -32.31 -7.32 -5.87
C ALA A 2 -33.83 -7.51 -5.76
N SER A 3 -34.32 -7.82 -4.55
CA SER A 3 -35.76 -7.88 -4.27
C SER A 3 -36.39 -6.49 -4.44
N ASP A 4 -37.73 -6.44 -4.62
CA ASP A 4 -38.41 -5.13 -4.69
C ASP A 4 -38.27 -4.33 -3.38
N GLU A 5 -38.04 -5.00 -2.27
CA GLU A 5 -37.78 -4.39 -0.97
C GLU A 5 -36.37 -3.77 -0.92
N ASP A 6 -35.34 -4.46 -1.44
CA ASP A 6 -34.00 -3.94 -1.56
C ASP A 6 -33.97 -2.70 -2.47
N ARG A 7 -34.70 -2.71 -3.58
CA ARG A 7 -34.81 -1.54 -4.48
C ARG A 7 -35.42 -0.34 -3.79
N LYS A 8 -36.49 -0.52 -3.01
CA LYS A 8 -37.11 0.57 -2.22
C LYS A 8 -36.15 1.15 -1.20
N ILE A 9 -35.30 0.31 -0.58
CA ILE A 9 -34.29 0.76 0.37
C ILE A 9 -33.22 1.59 -0.37
N PHE A 10 -32.76 1.13 -1.53
CA PHE A 10 -31.80 1.87 -2.37
C PHE A 10 -32.36 3.22 -2.82
N ASP A 11 -33.58 3.26 -3.33
CA ASP A 11 -34.23 4.50 -3.79
C ASP A 11 -34.48 5.48 -2.62
N ALA A 12 -34.80 4.96 -1.44
CA ALA A 12 -34.97 5.78 -0.24
C ALA A 12 -33.67 6.34 0.32
N ALA A 13 -32.54 5.67 0.03
CA ALA A 13 -31.19 6.10 0.44
C ALA A 13 -30.52 7.04 -0.57
N ASP A 14 -31.08 7.17 -1.77
CA ASP A 14 -30.48 8.03 -2.81
C ASP A 14 -30.42 9.49 -2.35
N GLY A 15 -29.25 10.10 -2.53
CA GLY A 15 -28.96 11.47 -2.11
C GLY A 15 -28.80 11.68 -0.58
N LYS A 16 -28.86 10.61 0.24
CA LYS A 16 -28.72 10.69 1.71
C LYS A 16 -27.37 10.16 2.21
N ALA A 17 -26.38 9.97 1.34
CA ALA A 17 -25.09 9.47 1.73
C ALA A 17 -24.35 10.48 2.63
N GLU A 18 -23.86 10.01 3.77
CA GLU A 18 -23.05 10.81 4.71
C GLU A 18 -21.58 10.80 4.30
N TYR A 19 -21.25 11.46 3.19
CA TYR A 19 -19.90 11.48 2.61
C TYR A 19 -18.83 11.96 3.59
N ASP A 20 -19.09 13.03 4.32
CA ASP A 20 -18.16 13.58 5.31
C ASP A 20 -17.79 12.57 6.38
N LYS A 21 -18.77 11.80 6.84
CA LYS A 21 -18.57 10.75 7.84
C LYS A 21 -17.76 9.57 7.29
N CYS A 22 -18.03 9.20 6.03
CA CYS A 22 -17.23 8.16 5.35
C CYS A 22 -15.78 8.58 5.19
N VAL A 23 -15.53 9.82 4.77
CA VAL A 23 -14.19 10.40 4.63
C VAL A 23 -13.48 10.46 5.98
N ASP A 24 -14.16 10.91 7.04
CA ASP A 24 -13.60 10.98 8.39
C ASP A 24 -13.18 9.61 8.92
N ILE A 25 -14.04 8.59 8.78
CA ILE A 25 -13.75 7.21 9.17
C ILE A 25 -12.55 6.66 8.40
N SER A 26 -12.54 6.82 7.08
CA SER A 26 -11.47 6.34 6.20
C SER A 26 -10.13 7.01 6.51
N THR A 27 -10.14 8.34 6.70
CA THR A 27 -8.94 9.12 7.02
C THR A 27 -8.36 8.74 8.38
N LYS A 28 -9.20 8.62 9.41
CA LYS A 28 -8.75 8.19 10.75
C LYS A 28 -8.15 6.80 10.74
N ALA A 29 -8.80 5.86 10.03
CA ALA A 29 -8.28 4.50 9.89
C ALA A 29 -6.92 4.50 9.16
N SER A 30 -6.81 5.22 8.05
CA SER A 30 -5.57 5.31 7.28
C SER A 30 -4.41 5.89 8.09
N ILE A 31 -4.64 6.99 8.81
CA ILE A 31 -3.61 7.60 9.68
C ILE A 31 -3.16 6.62 10.75
N ARG A 32 -4.10 5.95 11.42
CA ARG A 32 -3.79 4.97 12.47
C ARG A 32 -2.93 3.81 11.96
N GLU A 33 -3.29 3.26 10.80
CA GLU A 33 -2.56 2.12 10.20
C GLU A 33 -1.17 2.52 9.67
N MET A 34 -0.96 3.80 9.35
CA MET A 34 0.34 4.31 8.89
C MET A 34 1.35 4.55 10.02
N VAL A 35 0.92 4.65 11.27
CA VAL A 35 1.80 4.94 12.42
C VAL A 35 2.88 3.86 12.58
N LEU A 36 2.48 2.59 12.59
CA LEU A 36 3.43 1.49 12.82
C LEU A 36 4.47 1.36 11.70
N PRO A 37 4.13 1.32 10.41
CA PRO A 37 5.12 1.32 9.33
C PRO A 37 6.03 2.56 9.37
N GLY A 38 5.49 3.73 9.64
CA GLY A 38 6.26 4.97 9.73
C GLY A 38 7.28 4.94 10.88
N LEU A 39 6.89 4.45 12.05
CA LEU A 39 7.80 4.26 13.19
C LEU A 39 8.90 3.25 12.88
N LEU A 40 8.58 2.12 12.26
CA LEU A 40 9.57 1.12 11.85
C LEU A 40 10.60 1.69 10.89
N ALA A 41 10.18 2.52 9.94
CA ALA A 41 11.07 3.16 8.98
C ALA A 41 12.10 4.10 9.63
N VAL A 42 11.80 4.64 10.79
CA VAL A 42 12.72 5.52 11.57
C VAL A 42 13.49 4.72 12.60
N ILE A 43 12.81 3.89 13.40
CA ILE A 43 13.43 3.19 14.55
C ILE A 43 14.44 2.16 14.08
N VAL A 44 14.12 1.38 13.02
CA VAL A 44 15.00 0.28 12.57
C VAL A 44 16.37 0.78 12.11
N PRO A 45 16.51 1.75 11.20
CA PRO A 45 17.84 2.24 10.80
C PRO A 45 18.59 2.90 11.95
N VAL A 46 17.91 3.58 12.87
CA VAL A 46 18.53 4.15 14.07
C VAL A 46 19.07 3.05 14.99
N ALA A 47 18.23 2.07 15.33
CA ALA A 47 18.62 0.95 16.19
C ALA A 47 19.79 0.14 15.60
N VAL A 48 19.75 -0.13 14.30
CA VAL A 48 20.83 -0.84 13.58
C VAL A 48 22.09 0.02 13.54
N GLY A 49 21.98 1.30 13.20
CA GLY A 49 23.14 2.19 13.09
C GLY A 49 23.93 2.39 14.40
N PHE A 50 23.24 2.41 15.53
CA PHE A 50 23.87 2.54 16.86
C PHE A 50 24.19 1.20 17.55
N SER A 51 23.99 0.07 16.87
CA SER A 51 24.43 -1.24 17.37
C SER A 51 25.93 -1.49 17.13
N PRO A 52 26.58 -2.44 17.84
CA PRO A 52 27.94 -2.82 17.52
C PRO A 52 28.12 -3.22 16.06
N GLY A 53 29.07 -2.62 15.33
CA GLY A 53 29.21 -2.79 13.88
C GLY A 53 28.16 -2.04 13.06
N GLY A 54 27.49 -1.05 13.65
CA GLY A 54 26.29 -0.44 13.13
C GLY A 54 26.43 0.24 11.76
N ALA A 55 27.59 0.83 11.45
CA ALA A 55 27.81 1.46 10.15
C ALA A 55 27.75 0.44 9.00
N GLU A 56 28.39 -0.71 9.18
CA GLU A 56 28.37 -1.79 8.19
C GLU A 56 27.01 -2.48 8.11
N MET A 57 26.40 -2.72 9.27
CA MET A 57 25.05 -3.30 9.34
C MET A 57 24.01 -2.38 8.71
N LEU A 58 24.14 -1.05 8.91
CA LEU A 58 23.26 -0.06 8.27
C LEU A 58 23.41 -0.08 6.74
N GLY A 59 24.64 -0.21 6.24
CA GLY A 59 24.90 -0.40 4.82
C GLY A 59 24.22 -1.66 4.26
N GLY A 60 24.32 -2.78 4.97
CA GLY A 60 23.63 -4.04 4.64
C GLY A 60 22.11 -3.89 4.66
N LEU A 61 21.57 -3.21 5.68
CA LEU A 61 20.13 -2.91 5.77
C LEU A 61 19.66 -2.10 4.56
N LEU A 62 20.38 -1.04 4.19
CA LEU A 62 20.02 -0.20 3.05
C LEU A 62 20.04 -0.97 1.73
N ALA A 63 21.06 -1.79 1.50
CA ALA A 63 21.14 -2.64 0.33
C ALA A 63 19.96 -3.63 0.27
N GLY A 64 19.68 -4.33 1.37
CA GLY A 64 18.57 -5.26 1.47
C GLY A 64 17.21 -4.60 1.24
N VAL A 65 16.94 -3.49 1.92
CA VAL A 65 15.67 -2.74 1.78
C VAL A 65 15.50 -2.21 0.35
N THR A 66 16.57 -1.72 -0.27
CA THR A 66 16.51 -1.21 -1.65
C THR A 66 16.17 -2.33 -2.62
N VAL A 67 16.88 -3.45 -2.58
CA VAL A 67 16.67 -4.56 -3.52
C VAL A 67 15.28 -5.17 -3.32
N THR A 68 14.95 -5.59 -2.11
CA THR A 68 13.65 -6.25 -1.84
C THR A 68 12.49 -5.30 -1.99
N GLY A 69 12.62 -4.06 -1.52
CA GLY A 69 11.57 -3.06 -1.59
C GLY A 69 11.25 -2.65 -3.03
N VAL A 70 12.25 -2.45 -3.88
CA VAL A 70 12.04 -2.14 -5.30
C VAL A 70 11.36 -3.30 -6.02
N LEU A 71 11.85 -4.53 -5.83
CA LEU A 71 11.26 -5.71 -6.44
C LEU A 71 9.79 -5.91 -6.00
N MET A 72 9.52 -5.77 -4.71
CA MET A 72 8.16 -5.88 -4.18
C MET A 72 7.24 -4.76 -4.66
N ALA A 73 7.73 -3.52 -4.75
CA ALA A 73 6.94 -2.39 -5.26
C ALA A 73 6.56 -2.61 -6.74
N ILE A 74 7.50 -3.04 -7.56
CA ILE A 74 7.25 -3.37 -8.97
C ILE A 74 6.27 -4.55 -9.09
N PHE A 75 6.48 -5.62 -8.32
CA PHE A 75 5.60 -6.78 -8.33
C PHE A 75 4.16 -6.40 -7.97
N GLN A 76 3.96 -5.69 -6.87
CA GLN A 76 2.64 -5.32 -6.40
C GLN A 76 1.92 -4.38 -7.37
N SER A 77 2.60 -3.37 -7.88
CA SER A 77 2.02 -2.41 -8.83
C SER A 77 1.64 -3.09 -10.15
N ASN A 78 2.51 -3.93 -10.70
CA ASN A 78 2.25 -4.62 -11.97
C ASN A 78 1.18 -5.70 -11.83
N SER A 79 1.21 -6.47 -10.76
CA SER A 79 0.23 -7.53 -10.48
C SER A 79 -1.17 -6.94 -10.27
N GLY A 80 -1.30 -5.88 -9.46
CA GLY A 80 -2.56 -5.19 -9.26
C GLY A 80 -3.09 -4.54 -10.55
N GLY A 81 -2.21 -3.88 -11.32
CA GLY A 81 -2.55 -3.30 -12.62
C GLY A 81 -2.99 -4.32 -13.66
N ALA A 82 -2.39 -5.52 -13.65
CA ALA A 82 -2.76 -6.59 -14.56
C ALA A 82 -4.20 -7.06 -14.35
N TRP A 83 -4.64 -7.21 -13.11
CA TRP A 83 -6.02 -7.60 -12.79
C TRP A 83 -7.05 -6.53 -13.16
N ASP A 84 -6.75 -5.25 -12.90
CA ASP A 84 -7.60 -4.12 -13.31
C ASP A 84 -7.76 -4.09 -14.84
N ASN A 85 -6.66 -4.25 -15.58
CA ASN A 85 -6.71 -4.33 -17.04
C ASN A 85 -7.47 -5.55 -17.56
N ALA A 86 -7.28 -6.71 -16.93
CA ALA A 86 -8.01 -7.93 -17.30
C ALA A 86 -9.53 -7.76 -17.12
N LYS A 87 -9.96 -7.16 -16.00
CA LYS A 87 -11.36 -6.85 -15.74
C LYS A 87 -11.93 -5.92 -16.81
N LYS A 88 -11.26 -4.81 -17.10
CA LYS A 88 -11.68 -3.85 -18.14
C LYS A 88 -11.78 -4.50 -19.52
N MET A 89 -10.79 -5.30 -19.91
CA MET A 89 -10.81 -6.00 -21.18
C MET A 89 -12.00 -6.96 -21.32
N ILE A 90 -12.35 -7.69 -20.25
CA ILE A 90 -13.53 -8.56 -20.24
C ILE A 90 -14.82 -7.73 -20.37
N GLU A 91 -14.90 -6.59 -19.70
CA GLU A 91 -16.05 -5.68 -19.79
C GLU A 91 -16.21 -5.09 -21.19
N GLU A 92 -15.13 -4.66 -21.82
CA GLU A 92 -15.10 -4.12 -23.19
C GLU A 92 -15.53 -5.16 -24.23
N GLN A 93 -15.22 -6.44 -24.00
CA GLN A 93 -15.65 -7.56 -24.84
C GLN A 93 -17.11 -7.99 -24.58
N GLY A 94 -17.86 -7.27 -23.77
CA GLY A 94 -19.25 -7.57 -23.43
C GLY A 94 -19.42 -8.72 -22.43
N GLY A 95 -18.33 -9.14 -21.77
CA GLY A 95 -18.34 -10.23 -20.78
C GLY A 95 -18.81 -9.84 -19.39
N LYS A 96 -19.36 -8.63 -19.20
CA LYS A 96 -19.85 -8.16 -17.90
C LYS A 96 -20.92 -9.09 -17.32
N GLY A 97 -20.70 -9.55 -16.08
CA GLY A 97 -21.62 -10.48 -15.39
C GLY A 97 -21.34 -11.97 -15.64
N THR A 98 -20.41 -12.31 -16.52
CA THR A 98 -19.97 -13.71 -16.72
C THR A 98 -19.12 -14.20 -15.55
N GLU A 99 -18.89 -15.51 -15.46
CA GLU A 99 -18.00 -16.10 -14.44
C GLU A 99 -16.55 -15.60 -14.59
N ALA A 100 -16.09 -15.39 -15.84
CA ALA A 100 -14.78 -14.79 -16.09
C ALA A 100 -14.70 -13.36 -15.54
N HIS A 101 -15.74 -12.55 -15.72
CA HIS A 101 -15.82 -11.20 -15.15
C HIS A 101 -15.80 -11.23 -13.63
N LYS A 102 -16.58 -12.12 -12.99
CA LYS A 102 -16.59 -12.26 -11.54
C LYS A 102 -15.22 -12.64 -10.98
N ALA A 103 -14.52 -13.57 -11.62
CA ALA A 103 -13.17 -13.94 -11.25
C ALA A 103 -12.17 -12.77 -11.39
N ALA A 104 -12.28 -12.01 -12.47
CA ALA A 104 -11.45 -10.82 -12.69
C ALA A 104 -11.72 -9.72 -11.66
N VAL A 105 -12.98 -9.51 -11.25
CA VAL A 105 -13.36 -8.58 -10.18
C VAL A 105 -12.74 -9.00 -8.84
N VAL A 106 -12.71 -10.29 -8.51
CA VAL A 106 -12.03 -10.76 -7.29
C VAL A 106 -10.54 -10.48 -7.36
N GLY A 107 -9.90 -10.75 -8.50
CA GLY A 107 -8.48 -10.45 -8.71
C GLY A 107 -8.17 -8.96 -8.60
N ASP A 108 -9.00 -8.11 -9.19
CA ASP A 108 -8.89 -6.65 -9.10
C ASP A 108 -9.07 -6.13 -7.66
N THR A 109 -10.07 -6.64 -6.94
CA THR A 109 -10.31 -6.29 -5.53
C THR A 109 -9.12 -6.63 -4.64
N VAL A 110 -8.42 -7.74 -4.90
CA VAL A 110 -7.18 -8.10 -4.20
C VAL A 110 -6.00 -7.25 -4.69
N GLY A 111 -5.96 -6.94 -5.98
CA GLY A 111 -4.89 -6.18 -6.62
C GLY A 111 -4.90 -4.69 -6.31
N ASP A 112 -6.07 -4.09 -6.07
CA ASP A 112 -6.21 -2.66 -5.78
C ASP A 112 -5.36 -2.19 -4.58
N PRO A 113 -5.39 -2.84 -3.40
CA PRO A 113 -4.49 -2.49 -2.30
C PRO A 113 -3.01 -2.60 -2.67
N PHE A 114 -2.63 -3.53 -3.53
CA PHE A 114 -1.24 -3.68 -3.97
C PHE A 114 -0.81 -2.53 -4.86
N LYS A 115 -1.60 -2.17 -5.86
CA LYS A 115 -1.25 -1.15 -6.83
C LYS A 115 -1.40 0.28 -6.25
N ASP A 116 -2.44 0.52 -5.47
CA ASP A 116 -2.82 1.87 -5.05
C ASP A 116 -2.35 2.23 -3.63
N THR A 117 -1.98 1.25 -2.80
CA THR A 117 -1.58 1.47 -1.41
C THR A 117 -0.19 0.92 -1.10
N SER A 118 0.01 -0.40 -1.09
CA SER A 118 1.25 -0.98 -0.57
C SER A 118 2.43 -0.83 -1.53
N GLY A 119 2.22 -0.92 -2.85
CA GLY A 119 3.25 -0.66 -3.85
C GLY A 119 3.84 0.75 -3.74
N PRO A 120 3.02 1.81 -3.83
CA PRO A 120 3.47 3.19 -3.60
C PRO A 120 4.07 3.43 -2.21
N SER A 121 3.54 2.80 -1.16
CA SER A 121 4.06 2.92 0.21
C SER A 121 5.48 2.37 0.36
N LEU A 122 5.81 1.28 -0.31
CA LEU A 122 7.16 0.73 -0.32
C LEU A 122 8.17 1.71 -0.92
N ASN A 123 7.81 2.43 -1.96
CA ASN A 123 8.67 3.45 -2.56
C ASN A 123 8.96 4.60 -1.56
N ILE A 124 7.96 5.01 -0.79
CA ILE A 124 8.12 6.03 0.26
C ILE A 124 8.99 5.47 1.40
N LEU A 125 8.76 4.22 1.81
CA LEU A 125 9.52 3.55 2.86
C LEU A 125 11.02 3.48 2.55
N ILE A 126 11.40 3.08 1.34
CA ILE A 126 12.79 3.02 0.89
C ILE A 126 13.44 4.40 1.02
N LYS A 127 12.76 5.44 0.56
CA LYS A 127 13.25 6.83 0.64
C LYS A 127 13.41 7.28 2.10
N LEU A 128 12.42 7.01 2.94
CA LEU A 128 12.45 7.42 4.34
C LEU A 128 13.61 6.76 5.10
N ILE A 129 13.80 5.44 4.95
CA ILE A 129 14.91 4.71 5.57
C ILE A 129 16.25 5.27 5.08
N SER A 130 16.38 5.54 3.78
CA SER A 130 17.60 6.10 3.20
C SER A 130 17.91 7.49 3.74
N VAL A 131 16.92 8.36 3.90
CA VAL A 131 17.07 9.71 4.47
C VAL A 131 17.48 9.62 5.94
N VAL A 132 16.83 8.76 6.73
CA VAL A 132 17.18 8.56 8.15
C VAL A 132 18.63 8.07 8.28
N ALA A 133 19.02 7.08 7.47
CA ALA A 133 20.39 6.57 7.47
C ALA A 133 21.42 7.65 7.10
N LEU A 134 21.13 8.50 6.12
CA LEU A 134 22.00 9.60 5.72
C LEU A 134 22.16 10.63 6.86
N VAL A 135 21.08 10.94 7.55
CA VAL A 135 21.11 11.90 8.69
C VAL A 135 21.92 11.38 9.87
N ILE A 136 21.83 10.07 10.18
CA ILE A 136 22.56 9.48 11.30
C ILE A 136 24.01 9.11 10.96
N ALA A 137 24.36 8.94 9.69
CA ALA A 137 25.70 8.49 9.25
C ALA A 137 26.85 9.33 9.85
N PRO A 138 26.81 10.68 9.90
CA PRO A 138 27.86 11.47 10.53
C PRO A 138 28.01 11.20 12.03
N LEU A 139 26.90 10.86 12.72
CA LEU A 139 26.90 10.59 14.15
C LEU A 139 27.55 9.24 14.48
N LEU A 140 27.46 8.27 13.59
CA LEU A 140 28.06 6.95 13.78
C LEU A 140 29.59 6.99 13.80
N LYS A 141 30.21 7.93 13.07
CA LYS A 141 31.66 8.15 13.08
C LYS A 141 32.21 8.73 14.40
N ILE A 142 31.34 9.27 15.25
CA ILE A 142 31.72 9.85 16.52
C ILE A 142 31.68 8.79 17.63
N VAL A 143 30.92 7.73 17.43
CA VAL A 143 30.65 6.68 18.42
C VAL A 143 31.49 5.43 18.18
N SER A 144 32.03 5.24 16.98
CA SER A 144 33.00 4.17 16.62
C SER A 144 34.42 4.64 16.84
#